data_4f76fd84b81a33a3688c7d9857876cbd
#
_entry.id   4f76fd84b81a33a3688c7d9857876cbd
#
_cell.length_a   1.000
_cell.length_b   1.000
_cell.length_c   1.000
_cell.angle_alpha   90.00
_cell.angle_beta   90.00
_cell.angle_gamma   90.00
#
_symmetry.space_group_name_H-M   'P 1'
#
loop_
_entity.id
_entity.type
_entity.pdbx_description
1 polymer ?
#
loop_
_entity_poly.entity_id
_entity_poly.type
_entity_poly.pdbx_seq_one_letter_code
_entity_poly.pdbx_strand_id
1 'polypeptide(L)' 'MELEEIILRLKEIISQTLQTKKIYDKDVALALELDPQYFAVIKKRKKIPFEAIAYFSHRSHENMDWILFGNNNNKI' A
#
# COMPACT_ATOMS: atom_id res chain seq x y z
N MET A 1 -4.61 -10.69 -6.83
CA MET A 1 -4.41 -9.29 -6.42
C MET A 1 -5.55 -8.90 -5.51
N GLU A 2 -5.36 -9.08 -4.22
CA GLU A 2 -6.39 -8.79 -3.24
C GLU A 2 -6.03 -7.53 -2.48
N LEU A 3 -7.01 -6.68 -2.22
CA LEU A 3 -6.73 -5.43 -1.54
C LEU A 3 -6.13 -5.65 -0.15
N GLU A 4 -6.62 -6.65 0.59
CA GLU A 4 -6.08 -6.90 1.92
C GLU A 4 -4.61 -7.27 1.87
N GLU A 5 -4.20 -8.05 0.88
CA GLU A 5 -2.79 -8.40 0.75
C GLU A 5 -1.97 -7.20 0.34
N ILE A 6 -2.53 -6.34 -0.52
CA ILE A 6 -1.85 -5.13 -0.92
C ILE A 6 -1.63 -4.24 0.30
N ILE A 7 -2.65 -4.11 1.16
CA ILE A 7 -2.55 -3.29 2.35
C ILE A 7 -1.47 -3.84 3.28
N LEU A 8 -1.37 -5.16 3.42
CA LEU A 8 -0.32 -5.74 4.25
C LEU A 8 1.06 -5.40 3.72
N ARG A 9 1.24 -5.47 2.41
CA ARG A 9 2.54 -5.13 1.83
C ARG A 9 2.84 -3.65 1.97
N LEU A 10 1.84 -2.79 1.84
CA LEU A 10 2.04 -1.37 2.08
C LEU A 10 2.42 -1.11 3.53
N LYS A 11 1.78 -1.81 4.46
CA LYS A 11 2.14 -1.66 5.87
C LYS A 11 3.57 -2.10 6.14
N GLU A 12 4.04 -3.10 5.43
CA GLU A 12 5.41 -3.54 5.60
C GLU A 12 6.39 -2.45 5.17
N ILE A 13 6.13 -1.81 4.03
CA ILE A 13 6.98 -0.73 3.55
C ILE A 13 6.96 0.44 4.53
N ILE A 14 5.76 0.82 4.98
CA ILE A 14 5.61 1.96 5.86
C ILE A 14 6.27 1.68 7.21
N SER A 15 6.16 0.44 7.68
CA SER A 15 6.79 0.04 8.93
C SER A 15 8.29 0.24 8.87
N GLN A 16 8.90 -0.10 7.76
CA GLN A 16 10.34 0.08 7.61
C GLN A 16 10.71 1.55 7.57
N THR A 17 9.90 2.36 6.92
CA THR A 17 10.17 3.79 6.82
C THR A 17 10.02 4.48 8.17
N LEU A 18 8.97 4.17 8.91
CA LEU A 18 8.72 4.80 10.20
C LEU A 18 9.43 4.10 11.35
N GLN A 19 10.03 2.94 11.06
CA GLN A 19 10.75 2.18 12.08
C GLN A 19 9.86 1.83 13.25
N THR A 20 8.63 1.40 12.96
CA THR A 20 7.71 0.96 13.98
C THR A 20 6.98 -0.25 13.45
N LYS A 21 6.60 -1.15 14.35
CA LYS A 21 5.93 -2.36 13.94
C LYS A 21 4.43 -2.22 13.81
N LYS A 22 3.87 -1.20 14.43
CA LYS A 22 2.42 -1.08 14.42
C LYS A 22 1.98 -0.04 13.43
N ILE A 23 1.40 -0.48 12.33
CA ILE A 23 0.93 0.41 11.29
C ILE A 23 -0.57 0.24 11.18
N TYR A 24 -1.29 1.35 11.25
CA TYR A 24 -2.75 1.33 11.18
C TYR A 24 -3.22 1.72 9.79
N ASP A 25 -4.50 1.47 9.53
CA ASP A 25 -5.06 1.82 8.22
C ASP A 25 -4.94 3.31 7.93
N LYS A 26 -5.05 4.16 8.95
CA LYS A 26 -4.90 5.58 8.72
C LYS A 26 -3.49 5.93 8.26
N ASP A 27 -2.51 5.16 8.69
CA ASP A 27 -1.14 5.40 8.23
C ASP A 27 -0.99 5.04 6.77
N VAL A 28 -1.69 3.99 6.34
CA VAL A 28 -1.70 3.63 4.93
C VAL A 28 -2.38 4.72 4.11
N ALA A 29 -3.52 5.22 4.60
CA ALA A 29 -4.23 6.27 3.90
C ALA A 29 -3.35 7.50 3.73
N LEU A 30 -2.65 7.88 4.79
CA LEU A 30 -1.76 9.03 4.72
C LEU A 30 -0.63 8.80 3.73
N ALA A 31 -0.04 7.61 3.75
CA ALA A 31 1.05 7.30 2.83
C ALA A 31 0.59 7.36 1.39
N LEU A 32 -0.66 6.96 1.13
CA LEU A 32 -1.21 7.01 -0.19
C LEU A 32 -1.81 8.38 -0.53
N GLU A 33 -1.75 9.31 0.42
CA GLU A 33 -2.31 10.64 0.26
C GLU A 33 -3.80 10.59 -0.03
N LEU A 34 -4.48 9.68 0.68
CA LEU A 34 -5.93 9.54 0.59
C LEU A 34 -6.56 9.96 1.90
N ASP A 35 -7.77 10.53 1.79
CA ASP A 35 -8.56 10.83 2.98
C ASP A 35 -8.86 9.52 3.70
N PRO A 36 -8.63 9.44 5.02
CA PRO A 36 -8.90 8.19 5.74
C PRO A 36 -10.34 7.70 5.61
N GLN A 37 -11.31 8.60 5.53
CA GLN A 37 -12.70 8.17 5.36
C GLN A 37 -12.92 7.58 3.97
N TYR A 38 -12.32 8.18 2.96
CA TYR A 38 -12.40 7.64 1.62
C TYR A 38 -11.70 6.28 1.55
N PHE A 39 -10.55 6.16 2.22
CA PHE A 39 -9.84 4.89 2.24
C PHE A 39 -10.68 3.80 2.90
N ALA A 40 -11.40 4.15 3.98
CA ALA A 40 -12.28 3.18 4.63
C ALA A 40 -13.38 2.71 3.69
N VAL A 41 -13.91 3.63 2.87
CA VAL A 41 -14.96 3.26 1.92
C VAL A 41 -14.43 2.31 0.85
N ILE A 42 -13.28 2.63 0.25
CA ILE A 42 -12.76 1.77 -0.81
C ILE A 42 -12.32 0.43 -0.24
N LYS A 43 -11.84 0.41 1.00
CA LYS A 43 -11.48 -0.84 1.64
C LYS A 43 -12.70 -1.72 1.83
N LYS A 44 -13.80 -1.13 2.27
CA LYS A 44 -15.02 -1.88 2.45
C LYS A 44 -15.53 -2.43 1.13
N ARG A 45 -15.36 -1.68 0.05
CA ARG A 45 -15.78 -2.12 -1.27
C ARG A 45 -14.74 -2.97 -1.97
N LYS A 46 -13.59 -3.18 -1.33
CA LYS A 46 -12.49 -3.98 -1.87
C LYS A 46 -12.02 -3.44 -3.21
N LYS A 47 -12.01 -2.11 -3.34
CA LYS A 47 -11.54 -1.48 -4.55
C LYS A 47 -10.07 -1.13 -4.39
N ILE A 48 -9.28 -1.40 -5.41
CA ILE A 48 -7.85 -1.15 -5.37
C ILE A 48 -7.58 0.23 -5.92
N PRO A 49 -7.00 1.14 -5.11
CA PRO A 49 -6.69 2.50 -5.60
C PRO A 49 -5.38 2.50 -6.38
N PHE A 50 -5.45 2.02 -7.62
CA PHE A 50 -4.26 1.81 -8.43
C PHE A 50 -3.43 3.09 -8.61
N GLU A 51 -4.10 4.20 -8.86
CA GLU A 51 -3.37 5.44 -9.12
C GLU A 51 -2.60 5.88 -7.89
N ALA A 52 -3.25 5.83 -6.72
CA ALA A 52 -2.58 6.21 -5.49
C ALA A 52 -1.39 5.30 -5.20
N ILE A 53 -1.54 4.00 -5.49
CA ILE A 53 -0.45 3.06 -5.28
C ILE A 53 0.68 3.34 -6.25
N ALA A 54 0.35 3.69 -7.49
CA ALA A 54 1.38 4.00 -8.48
C ALA A 54 2.19 5.21 -8.05
N TYR A 55 1.53 6.26 -7.57
CA TYR A 55 2.26 7.44 -7.10
C TYR A 55 3.09 7.12 -5.86
N PHE A 56 2.53 6.33 -4.95
CA PHE A 56 3.29 5.94 -3.76
C PHE A 56 4.52 5.14 -4.15
N SER A 57 4.36 4.19 -5.06
CA SER A 57 5.45 3.38 -5.53
C SER A 57 6.56 4.25 -6.13
N HIS A 58 6.15 5.25 -6.90
CA HIS A 58 7.11 6.15 -7.54
C HIS A 58 7.85 6.98 -6.51
N ARG A 59 7.11 7.56 -5.54
CA ARG A 59 7.74 8.40 -4.53
C ARG A 59 8.69 7.64 -3.63
N SER A 60 8.33 6.41 -3.29
CA SER A 60 9.12 5.63 -2.34
C SER A 60 10.10 4.70 -3.03
N HIS A 61 10.17 4.74 -4.35
CA HIS A 61 11.08 3.88 -5.11
C HIS A 61 10.85 2.41 -4.82
N GLU A 62 9.58 2.03 -4.65
CA GLU A 62 9.23 0.65 -4.40
C GLU A 62 8.68 0.02 -5.67
N ASN A 63 8.76 -1.30 -5.73
CA ASN A 63 8.31 -2.02 -6.90
C ASN A 63 6.80 -2.21 -6.87
N MET A 64 6.08 -1.62 -7.82
CA MET A 64 4.63 -1.71 -7.83
C MET A 64 4.16 -3.13 -8.07
N ASP A 65 4.89 -3.91 -8.87
CA ASP A 65 4.53 -5.30 -9.08
C ASP A 65 4.54 -6.08 -7.78
N TRP A 66 5.53 -5.82 -6.93
CA TRP A 66 5.57 -6.49 -5.64
C TRP A 66 4.41 -6.06 -4.77
N ILE A 67 4.07 -4.76 -4.78
CA ILE A 67 2.97 -4.28 -3.97
C ILE A 67 1.67 -4.93 -4.40
N LEU A 68 1.43 -5.01 -5.70
CA LEU A 68 0.16 -5.51 -6.21
C LEU A 68 0.08 -7.03 -6.18
N PHE A 69 1.15 -7.71 -6.51
CA PHE A 69 1.09 -9.15 -6.70
C PHE A 69 1.90 -9.95 -5.70
N GLY A 70 2.77 -9.31 -4.95
CA GLY A 70 3.63 -10.03 -4.03
C GLY A 70 4.70 -10.83 -4.71
N ASN A 71 4.94 -10.57 -5.99
CA ASN A 71 5.92 -11.31 -6.73
C ASN A 71 7.27 -10.72 -6.54
N ASN A 72 8.22 -11.57 -6.26
CA ASN A 72 9.56 -11.10 -6.10
C ASN A 72 10.32 -11.47 -7.31
N ASN A 73 9.91 -11.05 -8.44
CA ASN A 73 10.47 -11.55 -9.62
C ASN A 73 11.60 -10.85 -10.13
N ASN A 74 12.30 -10.23 -9.38
CA ASN A 74 13.43 -9.65 -9.91
C ASN A 74 14.40 -10.69 -10.20
N LYS A 75 14.15 -11.86 -9.91
CA LYS A 75 15.07 -12.84 -10.19
C LYS A 75 15.08 -13.16 -11.58
N ILE A 76 14.45 -12.59 -12.38
CA ILE A 76 14.47 -12.99 -13.68
C ILE A 76 15.69 -13.00 -14.26
#